data_1446c2c4e60303f108c1fa4d56947410
#
_entry.id   1446c2c4e60303f108c1fa4d56947410
#
_cell.length_a   1.000
_cell.length_b   1.000
_cell.length_c   1.000
_cell.angle_alpha   90.00
_cell.angle_beta   90.00
_cell.angle_gamma   90.00
#
_symmetry.space_group_name_H-M   'P 1'
#
loop_
_entity.id
_entity.type
_entity.pdbx_description
1 polymer ?
#
loop_
_entity_poly.entity_id
_entity_poly.type
_entity_poly.pdbx_seq_one_letter_code
_entity_poly.pdbx_strand_id
1 'polypeptide(L)'
;MTSTTSGALRRDLGLRDAVVVGLGAMLGAGVFGAVGPAAAAVGPSAPGLLAALALAALVATCNATSTARLAGLHPLAGGAYAYGRRELGDWWGFAAGWAFVVGKTASCAAIALVAGAAVWPEHPGVPAAVAVALFTALTCAGVQRTARVTAVLVVVVLLVLAVSLSAAAGGGLDPTALTSAAAGATPLGVLQGAGLLFFAFAGYARIATLGEEVRDPERTIGRAVAIALVTVLVVYAAVVVVVLGVLGTTTTAASALPLRDAVAAGPAPQLAVLVTVGAAVAALGSLLTVMTGVGRTALAMARDHELPAPLAAISPRSGAPAVAQLVVGAVVVAGVLTTDLRGAIAASSTGVLVYYAVANLAAWARAGRDPRRRAWERPVAAVGLLGCLVLVVALPPAAVAAGLAVLAAGLAGRAVLQGLSARRRAPGRG
;
A
#
# COMPACT_ATOMS: atom_id res chain seq x y z
N MET A 1 -41.86 -11.67 18.09
CA MET A 1 -41.29 -11.17 16.82
C MET A 1 -40.06 -10.34 17.17
N THR A 2 -38.88 -10.98 17.27
CA THR A 2 -37.61 -10.33 17.51
C THR A 2 -37.00 -10.05 16.15
N SER A 3 -36.99 -8.78 15.74
CA SER A 3 -36.31 -8.31 14.53
C SER A 3 -34.80 -8.53 14.70
N THR A 4 -34.25 -9.52 13.99
CA THR A 4 -32.83 -9.67 13.78
C THR A 4 -32.36 -8.49 12.95
N THR A 5 -31.89 -7.44 13.60
CA THR A 5 -31.15 -6.35 12.96
C THR A 5 -29.87 -6.92 12.39
N SER A 6 -29.84 -7.02 11.07
CA SER A 6 -28.68 -7.42 10.26
C SER A 6 -27.42 -6.63 10.66
N GLY A 7 -26.41 -7.35 11.06
CA GLY A 7 -24.98 -7.16 11.17
C GLY A 7 -24.32 -5.82 10.89
N ALA A 8 -24.73 -4.71 11.50
CA ALA A 8 -23.90 -3.53 11.57
C ALA A 8 -22.68 -3.82 12.47
N LEU A 9 -21.48 -3.55 11.99
CA LEU A 9 -20.24 -3.70 12.76
C LEU A 9 -20.30 -2.76 14.00
N ARG A 10 -19.76 -3.23 15.14
CA ARG A 10 -19.72 -2.42 16.34
C ARG A 10 -18.69 -1.29 16.17
N ARG A 11 -19.08 -0.06 16.47
CA ARG A 11 -18.21 1.13 16.44
C ARG A 11 -17.38 1.23 17.72
N ASP A 12 -16.42 0.33 17.89
CA ASP A 12 -15.63 0.22 19.12
C ASP A 12 -14.27 0.90 19.02
N LEU A 13 -13.77 1.18 17.79
CA LEU A 13 -12.42 1.73 17.58
C LEU A 13 -12.37 3.25 17.83
N GLY A 14 -11.41 3.66 18.68
CA GLY A 14 -11.12 5.06 18.95
C GLY A 14 -10.01 5.62 18.05
N LEU A 15 -9.62 6.89 18.29
CA LEU A 15 -8.54 7.55 17.55
C LEU A 15 -7.21 6.79 17.67
N ARG A 16 -6.86 6.30 18.88
CA ARG A 16 -5.62 5.54 19.11
C ARG A 16 -5.58 4.26 18.28
N ASP A 17 -6.67 3.52 18.27
CA ASP A 17 -6.76 2.27 17.52
C ASP A 17 -6.63 2.51 16.02
N ALA A 18 -7.31 3.54 15.49
CA ALA A 18 -7.21 3.92 14.10
C ALA A 18 -5.78 4.36 13.69
N VAL A 19 -5.08 5.11 14.54
CA VAL A 19 -3.66 5.50 14.33
C VAL A 19 -2.78 4.26 14.31
N VAL A 20 -2.93 3.35 15.28
CA VAL A 20 -2.14 2.11 15.37
C VAL A 20 -2.36 1.23 14.15
N VAL A 21 -3.60 1.08 13.68
CA VAL A 21 -3.90 0.31 12.47
C VAL A 21 -3.25 0.95 11.24
N GLY A 22 -3.28 2.28 11.15
CA GLY A 22 -2.62 3.03 10.08
C GLY A 22 -1.10 2.88 10.09
N LEU A 23 -0.48 3.08 11.25
CA LEU A 23 0.97 2.89 11.43
C LEU A 23 1.38 1.44 11.11
N GLY A 24 0.63 0.45 11.57
CA GLY A 24 0.91 -0.97 11.29
C GLY A 24 0.76 -1.35 9.82
N ALA A 25 -0.01 -0.58 9.04
CA ALA A 25 -0.12 -0.76 7.60
C ALA A 25 0.98 -0.03 6.81
N MET A 26 1.56 1.04 7.35
CA MET A 26 2.61 1.84 6.69
C MET A 26 4.02 1.45 7.15
N LEU A 27 4.24 1.20 8.47
CA LEU A 27 5.53 0.76 9.02
C LEU A 27 5.76 -0.76 8.80
N GLY A 28 5.52 -1.22 7.59
CA GLY A 28 5.76 -2.60 7.15
C GLY A 28 7.04 -2.72 6.33
N ALA A 29 6.99 -3.53 5.27
CA ALA A 29 8.12 -3.76 4.37
C ALA A 29 8.63 -2.48 3.69
N GLY A 30 7.78 -1.46 3.51
CA GLY A 30 8.13 -0.24 2.76
C GLY A 30 9.31 0.54 3.34
N VAL A 31 9.37 0.70 4.67
CA VAL A 31 10.45 1.43 5.34
C VAL A 31 11.80 0.74 5.21
N PHE A 32 11.81 -0.59 5.09
CA PHE A 32 13.04 -1.37 4.97
C PHE A 32 13.48 -1.60 3.52
N GLY A 33 12.54 -1.75 2.57
CA GLY A 33 12.85 -2.21 1.22
C GLY A 33 12.62 -1.21 0.09
N ALA A 34 11.91 -0.07 0.30
CA ALA A 34 11.61 0.85 -0.79
C ALA A 34 12.75 1.84 -1.12
N VAL A 35 13.65 2.11 -0.18
CA VAL A 35 14.69 3.15 -0.31
C VAL A 35 15.74 2.75 -1.37
N GLY A 36 16.20 1.50 -1.38
CA GLY A 36 17.18 1.01 -2.37
C GLY A 36 16.70 1.15 -3.81
N PRO A 37 15.55 0.55 -4.19
CA PRO A 37 14.96 0.72 -5.51
C PRO A 37 14.72 2.17 -5.92
N ALA A 38 14.32 3.03 -4.97
CA ALA A 38 14.14 4.46 -5.24
C ALA A 38 15.47 5.17 -5.49
N ALA A 39 16.51 4.89 -4.70
CA ALA A 39 17.85 5.42 -4.92
C ALA A 39 18.42 4.99 -6.28
N ALA A 40 18.21 3.72 -6.66
CA ALA A 40 18.60 3.22 -7.96
C ALA A 40 17.88 3.93 -9.14
N ALA A 41 16.64 4.34 -8.95
CA ALA A 41 15.88 5.09 -9.96
C ALA A 41 16.34 6.55 -10.07
N VAL A 42 16.63 7.20 -8.94
CA VAL A 42 17.08 8.60 -8.88
C VAL A 42 18.49 8.77 -9.42
N GLY A 43 19.35 7.77 -9.21
CA GLY A 43 20.78 7.84 -9.50
C GLY A 43 21.60 8.47 -8.36
N PRO A 44 22.87 8.83 -8.60
CA PRO A 44 23.83 9.23 -7.57
C PRO A 44 23.59 10.66 -7.04
N SER A 45 22.38 10.95 -6.56
CA SER A 45 22.01 12.26 -6.02
C SER A 45 21.19 12.12 -4.74
N ALA A 46 21.79 12.49 -3.62
CA ALA A 46 21.11 12.54 -2.33
C ALA A 46 19.97 13.59 -2.28
N PRO A 47 20.18 14.84 -2.77
CA PRO A 47 19.08 15.79 -2.90
C PRO A 47 17.94 15.29 -3.80
N GLY A 48 18.28 14.54 -4.87
CA GLY A 48 17.28 13.92 -5.74
C GLY A 48 16.42 12.88 -5.02
N LEU A 49 17.01 12.04 -4.15
CA LEU A 49 16.26 11.06 -3.36
C LEU A 49 15.38 11.73 -2.30
N LEU A 50 15.89 12.79 -1.66
CA LEU A 50 15.12 13.59 -0.70
C LEU A 50 13.94 14.30 -1.39
N ALA A 51 14.16 14.85 -2.60
CA ALA A 51 13.10 15.44 -3.42
C ALA A 51 12.05 14.38 -3.82
N ALA A 52 12.49 13.17 -4.18
CA ALA A 52 11.59 12.06 -4.48
C ALA A 52 10.72 11.67 -3.25
N LEU A 53 11.33 11.64 -2.05
CA LEU A 53 10.59 11.39 -0.80
C LEU A 53 9.57 12.50 -0.52
N ALA A 54 9.97 13.77 -0.68
CA ALA A 54 9.07 14.91 -0.47
C ALA A 54 7.89 14.89 -1.44
N LEU A 55 8.14 14.55 -2.71
CA LEU A 55 7.10 14.44 -3.73
C LEU A 55 6.15 13.25 -3.44
N ALA A 56 6.68 12.09 -3.06
CA ALA A 56 5.87 10.94 -2.65
C ALA A 56 4.98 11.30 -1.43
N ALA A 57 5.54 12.00 -0.45
CA ALA A 57 4.82 12.47 0.74
C ALA A 57 3.73 13.50 0.38
N LEU A 58 4.00 14.42 -0.54
CA LEU A 58 3.01 15.39 -1.03
C LEU A 58 1.82 14.68 -1.68
N VAL A 59 2.09 13.78 -2.62
CA VAL A 59 1.03 13.00 -3.30
C VAL A 59 0.28 12.14 -2.30
N ALA A 60 0.97 11.47 -1.37
CA ALA A 60 0.34 10.68 -0.32
C ALA A 60 -0.55 11.53 0.59
N THR A 61 -0.13 12.75 0.96
CA THR A 61 -0.91 13.68 1.78
C THR A 61 -2.19 14.13 1.07
N CYS A 62 -2.10 14.48 -0.21
CA CYS A 62 -3.27 14.84 -1.02
C CYS A 62 -4.25 13.67 -1.13
N ASN A 63 -3.76 12.47 -1.46
CA ASN A 63 -4.57 11.27 -1.57
C ASN A 63 -5.22 10.90 -0.24
N ALA A 64 -4.46 10.95 0.85
CA ALA A 64 -4.93 10.64 2.19
C ALA A 64 -6.02 11.61 2.65
N THR A 65 -5.85 12.89 2.36
CA THR A 65 -6.83 13.94 2.67
C THR A 65 -8.14 13.73 1.91
N SER A 66 -8.06 13.49 0.59
CA SER A 66 -9.22 13.18 -0.26
C SER A 66 -9.96 11.93 0.22
N THR A 67 -9.21 10.87 0.49
CA THR A 67 -9.77 9.58 0.95
C THR A 67 -10.39 9.69 2.35
N ALA A 68 -9.72 10.39 3.28
CA ALA A 68 -10.25 10.60 4.64
C ALA A 68 -11.54 11.43 4.62
N ARG A 69 -11.63 12.45 3.75
CA ARG A 69 -12.85 13.23 3.57
C ARG A 69 -14.00 12.38 3.06
N LEU A 70 -13.77 11.57 2.03
CA LEU A 70 -14.79 10.66 1.49
C LEU A 70 -15.21 9.58 2.51
N ALA A 71 -14.26 9.05 3.27
CA ALA A 71 -14.54 8.08 4.33
C ALA A 71 -15.38 8.66 5.47
N GLY A 72 -15.16 9.91 5.83
CA GLY A 72 -15.99 10.63 6.81
C GLY A 72 -17.42 10.86 6.33
N LEU A 73 -17.58 11.24 5.04
CA LEU A 73 -18.89 11.47 4.44
C LEU A 73 -19.66 10.18 4.12
N HIS A 74 -18.94 9.13 3.78
CA HIS A 74 -19.49 7.83 3.43
C HIS A 74 -18.80 6.76 4.29
N PRO A 75 -19.22 6.55 5.54
CA PRO A 75 -18.63 5.57 6.44
C PRO A 75 -19.01 4.13 6.04
N LEU A 76 -18.55 3.71 4.84
CA LEU A 76 -18.78 2.41 4.24
C LEU A 76 -17.46 1.63 4.19
N ALA A 77 -17.53 0.32 4.35
CA ALA A 77 -16.42 -0.55 4.00
C ALA A 77 -16.20 -0.56 2.48
N GLY A 78 -14.93 -0.64 2.03
CA GLY A 78 -14.60 -0.73 0.60
C GLY A 78 -13.75 0.41 0.04
N GLY A 79 -13.54 1.50 0.80
CA GLY A 79 -12.64 2.60 0.39
C GLY A 79 -13.06 3.23 -0.95
N ALA A 80 -12.08 3.49 -1.85
CA ALA A 80 -12.36 4.14 -3.13
C ALA A 80 -13.24 3.31 -4.08
N TYR A 81 -13.36 2.00 -3.89
CA TYR A 81 -14.37 1.19 -4.59
C TYR A 81 -15.78 1.70 -4.30
N ALA A 82 -16.14 1.86 -3.02
CA ALA A 82 -17.44 2.36 -2.60
C ALA A 82 -17.64 3.84 -2.97
N TYR A 83 -16.62 4.68 -2.75
CA TYR A 83 -16.70 6.12 -3.05
C TYR A 83 -16.76 6.40 -4.55
N GLY A 84 -15.94 5.71 -5.35
CA GLY A 84 -15.96 5.81 -6.80
C GLY A 84 -17.32 5.45 -7.39
N ARG A 85 -17.93 4.36 -6.87
CA ARG A 85 -19.25 3.93 -7.29
C ARG A 85 -20.32 4.98 -6.96
N ARG A 86 -20.27 5.54 -5.76
CA ARG A 86 -21.29 6.49 -5.28
C ARG A 86 -21.18 7.88 -5.92
N GLU A 87 -19.97 8.37 -6.13
CA GLU A 87 -19.72 9.72 -6.64
C GLU A 87 -19.57 9.81 -8.16
N LEU A 88 -19.10 8.74 -8.81
CA LEU A 88 -18.75 8.73 -10.23
C LEU A 88 -19.51 7.67 -11.04
N GLY A 89 -20.10 6.67 -10.37
CA GLY A 89 -20.83 5.57 -10.99
C GLY A 89 -20.09 4.24 -10.98
N ASP A 90 -20.82 3.18 -11.42
CA ASP A 90 -20.42 1.78 -11.26
C ASP A 90 -19.10 1.41 -11.95
N TRP A 91 -18.80 2.00 -13.11
CA TRP A 91 -17.55 1.73 -13.83
C TRP A 91 -16.33 2.26 -13.10
N TRP A 92 -16.43 3.45 -12.51
CA TRP A 92 -15.36 4.04 -11.71
C TRP A 92 -15.13 3.28 -10.39
N GLY A 93 -16.24 2.83 -9.76
CA GLY A 93 -16.15 1.96 -8.59
C GLY A 93 -15.40 0.67 -8.94
N PHE A 94 -15.80 -0.01 -10.00
CA PHE A 94 -15.10 -1.22 -10.45
C PHE A 94 -13.63 -0.96 -10.74
N ALA A 95 -13.32 0.09 -11.51
CA ALA A 95 -11.93 0.44 -11.84
C ALA A 95 -11.08 0.64 -10.57
N ALA A 96 -11.61 1.33 -9.55
CA ALA A 96 -10.94 1.49 -8.27
C ALA A 96 -10.77 0.15 -7.53
N GLY A 97 -11.83 -0.66 -7.43
CA GLY A 97 -11.78 -1.96 -6.75
C GLY A 97 -10.79 -2.92 -7.42
N TRP A 98 -10.82 -3.00 -8.74
CA TRP A 98 -9.90 -3.83 -9.50
C TRP A 98 -8.45 -3.34 -9.39
N ALA A 99 -8.21 -2.04 -9.51
CA ALA A 99 -6.89 -1.44 -9.30
C ALA A 99 -6.34 -1.71 -7.89
N PHE A 100 -7.22 -1.69 -6.88
CA PHE A 100 -6.86 -2.09 -5.51
C PHE A 100 -6.45 -3.55 -5.43
N VAL A 101 -7.27 -4.47 -5.96
CA VAL A 101 -6.97 -5.91 -5.95
C VAL A 101 -5.64 -6.19 -6.63
N VAL A 102 -5.43 -5.67 -7.85
CA VAL A 102 -4.18 -5.85 -8.61
C VAL A 102 -2.99 -5.24 -7.89
N GLY A 103 -3.08 -3.96 -7.50
CA GLY A 103 -1.99 -3.24 -6.84
C GLY A 103 -1.62 -3.84 -5.49
N LYS A 104 -2.60 -4.26 -4.68
CA LYS A 104 -2.35 -4.88 -3.38
C LYS A 104 -1.88 -6.33 -3.47
N THR A 105 -2.27 -7.07 -4.52
CA THR A 105 -1.66 -8.38 -4.82
C THR A 105 -0.17 -8.22 -5.15
N ALA A 106 0.20 -7.24 -5.97
CA ALA A 106 1.60 -6.90 -6.21
C ALA A 106 2.31 -6.38 -4.93
N SER A 107 1.60 -5.65 -4.05
CA SER A 107 2.14 -5.28 -2.73
C SER A 107 2.51 -6.51 -1.90
N CYS A 108 1.69 -7.58 -1.93
CA CYS A 108 2.01 -8.82 -1.21
C CYS A 108 3.31 -9.44 -1.73
N ALA A 109 3.55 -9.41 -3.03
CA ALA A 109 4.82 -9.88 -3.60
C ALA A 109 6.01 -9.03 -3.13
N ALA A 110 5.91 -7.70 -3.19
CA ALA A 110 6.97 -6.80 -2.70
C ALA A 110 7.24 -7.02 -1.20
N ILE A 111 6.20 -7.13 -0.38
CA ILE A 111 6.32 -7.38 1.06
C ILE A 111 7.00 -8.73 1.33
N ALA A 112 6.60 -9.78 0.62
CA ALA A 112 7.18 -11.10 0.77
C ALA A 112 8.65 -11.14 0.32
N LEU A 113 9.02 -10.42 -0.76
CA LEU A 113 10.40 -10.30 -1.21
C LEU A 113 11.31 -9.57 -0.21
N VAL A 114 10.79 -8.56 0.51
CA VAL A 114 11.53 -7.93 1.63
C VAL A 114 11.79 -8.93 2.75
N ALA A 115 10.78 -9.74 3.13
CA ALA A 115 10.97 -10.80 4.12
C ALA A 115 11.93 -11.87 3.62
N GLY A 116 11.85 -12.21 2.34
CA GLY A 116 12.74 -13.17 1.69
C GLY A 116 14.19 -12.70 1.66
N ALA A 117 14.43 -11.43 1.34
CA ALA A 117 15.77 -10.84 1.35
C ALA A 117 16.39 -10.77 2.75
N ALA A 118 15.56 -10.70 3.80
CA ALA A 118 16.03 -10.78 5.18
C ALA A 118 16.50 -12.20 5.57
N VAL A 119 15.95 -13.25 4.92
CA VAL A 119 16.27 -14.66 5.20
C VAL A 119 17.35 -15.20 4.28
N TRP A 120 17.23 -14.94 2.99
CA TRP A 120 18.16 -15.41 1.96
C TRP A 120 18.36 -14.37 0.86
N PRO A 121 19.31 -13.44 1.05
CA PRO A 121 19.52 -12.29 0.13
C PRO A 121 19.77 -12.68 -1.33
N GLU A 122 20.49 -13.79 -1.57
CA GLU A 122 20.86 -14.24 -2.92
C GLU A 122 19.66 -14.83 -3.69
N HIS A 123 18.70 -15.41 -2.98
CA HIS A 123 17.53 -16.07 -3.56
C HIS A 123 16.23 -15.67 -2.80
N PRO A 124 15.89 -14.38 -2.73
CA PRO A 124 14.78 -13.91 -1.88
C PRO A 124 13.41 -14.45 -2.30
N GLY A 125 13.25 -14.86 -3.56
CA GLY A 125 12.00 -15.42 -4.08
C GLY A 125 11.60 -16.75 -3.44
N VAL A 126 12.57 -17.59 -3.04
CA VAL A 126 12.29 -18.90 -2.45
C VAL A 126 11.64 -18.76 -1.06
N PRO A 127 12.27 -18.10 -0.06
CA PRO A 127 11.62 -17.92 1.24
C PRO A 127 10.38 -17.02 1.15
N ALA A 128 10.31 -16.09 0.19
CA ALA A 128 9.10 -15.33 -0.07
C ALA A 128 7.93 -16.21 -0.51
N ALA A 129 8.16 -17.15 -1.44
CA ALA A 129 7.13 -18.09 -1.90
C ALA A 129 6.64 -18.99 -0.76
N VAL A 130 7.55 -19.51 0.08
CA VAL A 130 7.20 -20.31 1.27
C VAL A 130 6.35 -19.47 2.24
N ALA A 131 6.76 -18.23 2.53
CA ALA A 131 5.99 -17.35 3.39
C ALA A 131 4.59 -17.07 2.84
N VAL A 132 4.46 -16.78 1.53
CA VAL A 132 3.16 -16.55 0.88
C VAL A 132 2.29 -17.80 0.95
N ALA A 133 2.82 -18.99 0.69
CA ALA A 133 2.06 -20.25 0.80
C ALA A 133 1.54 -20.48 2.22
N LEU A 134 2.40 -20.28 3.24
CA LEU A 134 2.02 -20.37 4.65
C LEU A 134 0.91 -19.36 5.01
N PHE A 135 1.09 -18.08 4.63
CA PHE A 135 0.10 -17.05 4.94
C PHE A 135 -1.20 -17.21 4.14
N THR A 136 -1.14 -17.81 2.94
CA THR A 136 -2.34 -18.22 2.21
C THR A 136 -3.11 -19.28 3.00
N ALA A 137 -2.43 -20.29 3.51
CA ALA A 137 -3.06 -21.32 4.34
C ALA A 137 -3.67 -20.72 5.61
N LEU A 138 -2.95 -19.83 6.31
CA LEU A 138 -3.44 -19.14 7.51
C LEU A 138 -4.67 -18.29 7.22
N THR A 139 -4.69 -17.53 6.11
CA THR A 139 -5.85 -16.71 5.74
C THR A 139 -7.05 -17.56 5.31
N CYS A 140 -6.84 -18.69 4.65
CA CYS A 140 -7.88 -19.69 4.36
C CYS A 140 -8.45 -20.34 5.63
N ALA A 141 -7.61 -20.52 6.66
CA ALA A 141 -8.05 -20.99 7.98
C ALA A 141 -8.77 -19.90 8.81
N GLY A 142 -8.91 -18.67 8.27
CA GLY A 142 -9.62 -17.59 8.93
C GLY A 142 -8.77 -16.79 9.93
N VAL A 143 -7.46 -17.02 9.97
CA VAL A 143 -6.55 -16.27 10.86
C VAL A 143 -6.50 -14.81 10.46
N GLN A 144 -6.72 -13.94 11.42
CA GLN A 144 -6.71 -12.49 11.25
C GLN A 144 -5.90 -11.84 12.35
N ARG A 145 -5.24 -10.73 12.00
CA ARG A 145 -4.49 -9.95 12.97
C ARG A 145 -5.42 -9.06 13.79
N THR A 146 -5.37 -9.21 15.10
CA THR A 146 -6.14 -8.34 16.01
C THR A 146 -5.48 -6.96 16.14
N ALA A 147 -6.26 -5.95 16.55
CA ALA A 147 -5.75 -4.60 16.82
C ALA A 147 -4.64 -4.61 17.89
N ARG A 148 -4.75 -5.48 18.92
CA ARG A 148 -3.73 -5.64 19.97
C ARG A 148 -2.40 -6.15 19.42
N VAL A 149 -2.43 -7.20 18.59
CA VAL A 149 -1.21 -7.73 17.93
C VAL A 149 -0.61 -6.66 17.02
N THR A 150 -1.44 -5.89 16.32
CA THR A 150 -0.98 -4.76 15.50
C THR A 150 -0.28 -3.72 16.37
N ALA A 151 -0.82 -3.35 17.52
CA ALA A 151 -0.23 -2.38 18.43
C ALA A 151 1.15 -2.83 18.92
N VAL A 152 1.27 -4.07 19.37
CA VAL A 152 2.55 -4.64 19.82
C VAL A 152 3.59 -4.61 18.70
N LEU A 153 3.21 -5.03 17.49
CA LEU A 153 4.13 -5.04 16.35
C LEU A 153 4.55 -3.63 15.93
N VAL A 154 3.66 -2.63 15.97
CA VAL A 154 4.01 -1.22 15.71
C VAL A 154 5.04 -0.72 16.71
N VAL A 155 4.84 -0.99 18.00
CA VAL A 155 5.80 -0.60 19.04
C VAL A 155 7.14 -1.28 18.83
N VAL A 156 7.15 -2.60 18.56
CA VAL A 156 8.39 -3.35 18.28
C VAL A 156 9.12 -2.77 17.08
N VAL A 157 8.42 -2.51 15.96
CA VAL A 157 9.02 -1.95 14.75
C VAL A 157 9.59 -0.55 15.00
N LEU A 158 8.86 0.31 15.74
CA LEU A 158 9.37 1.66 16.08
C LEU A 158 10.60 1.59 16.97
N LEU A 159 10.65 0.67 17.94
CA LEU A 159 11.83 0.46 18.78
C LEU A 159 13.01 -0.06 17.94
N VAL A 160 12.79 -1.05 17.07
CA VAL A 160 13.82 -1.53 16.14
C VAL A 160 14.36 -0.39 15.29
N LEU A 161 13.48 0.43 14.70
CA LEU A 161 13.88 1.57 13.88
C LEU A 161 14.68 2.60 14.70
N ALA A 162 14.21 2.95 15.92
CA ALA A 162 14.90 3.91 16.78
C ALA A 162 16.32 3.42 17.15
N VAL A 163 16.45 2.16 17.59
CA VAL A 163 17.76 1.54 17.91
C VAL A 163 18.64 1.48 16.66
N SER A 164 18.10 1.08 15.53
CA SER A 164 18.86 0.95 14.28
C SER A 164 19.36 2.29 13.76
N LEU A 165 18.51 3.33 13.80
CA LEU A 165 18.89 4.69 13.40
C LEU A 165 19.96 5.26 14.32
N SER A 166 19.84 5.07 15.64
CA SER A 166 20.84 5.50 16.61
C SER A 166 22.17 4.76 16.43
N ALA A 167 22.13 3.44 16.18
CA ALA A 167 23.30 2.64 15.94
C ALA A 167 24.03 3.01 14.64
N ALA A 168 23.30 3.23 13.56
CA ALA A 168 23.88 3.64 12.28
C ALA A 168 24.48 5.06 12.35
N ALA A 169 23.77 6.00 13.00
CA ALA A 169 24.24 7.39 13.13
C ALA A 169 25.35 7.57 14.16
N GLY A 170 25.59 6.60 15.06
CA GLY A 170 26.56 6.69 16.14
C GLY A 170 28.03 6.85 15.69
N GLY A 171 28.35 6.47 14.45
CA GLY A 171 29.66 6.71 13.81
C GLY A 171 29.82 8.09 13.18
N GLY A 172 28.80 8.92 13.22
CA GLY A 172 28.71 10.19 12.50
C GLY A 172 28.06 10.02 11.13
N LEU A 173 27.43 11.08 10.66
CA LEU A 173 26.89 11.15 9.30
C LEU A 173 27.84 12.00 8.47
N ASP A 174 28.13 11.58 7.25
CA ASP A 174 28.90 12.37 6.30
C ASP A 174 27.99 13.45 5.65
N PRO A 175 28.19 14.75 6.00
CA PRO A 175 27.39 15.83 5.41
C PRO A 175 27.62 15.96 3.90
N THR A 176 28.79 15.55 3.41
CA THR A 176 29.11 15.62 1.96
C THR A 176 28.31 14.59 1.18
N ALA A 177 28.05 13.41 1.78
CA ALA A 177 27.18 12.40 1.19
C ALA A 177 25.72 12.90 1.03
N LEU A 178 25.24 13.76 1.96
CA LEU A 178 23.90 14.32 1.89
C LEU A 178 23.75 15.48 0.91
N THR A 179 24.83 16.20 0.65
CA THR A 179 24.86 17.36 -0.26
C THR A 179 25.42 17.02 -1.63
N SER A 180 25.96 15.81 -1.81
CA SER A 180 26.53 15.38 -3.08
C SER A 180 25.47 15.43 -4.18
N ALA A 181 25.48 16.52 -4.93
CA ALA A 181 24.75 16.70 -6.17
C ALA A 181 25.63 16.22 -7.33
N ALA A 182 26.13 14.98 -7.25
CA ALA A 182 26.81 14.41 -8.39
C ALA A 182 25.88 14.52 -9.59
N ALA A 183 26.36 15.09 -10.68
CA ALA A 183 25.61 15.32 -11.90
C ALA A 183 24.86 14.03 -12.29
N GLY A 184 23.54 13.97 -12.15
CA GLY A 184 22.85 12.74 -12.47
C GLY A 184 21.40 12.58 -12.09
N ALA A 185 20.83 13.37 -11.20
CA ALA A 185 19.38 13.27 -10.95
C ALA A 185 18.62 13.86 -12.13
N THR A 186 18.01 13.00 -12.94
CA THR A 186 17.08 13.47 -13.97
C THR A 186 15.72 13.72 -13.35
N PRO A 187 14.91 14.67 -13.86
CA PRO A 187 13.53 14.87 -13.40
C PRO A 187 12.72 13.56 -13.46
N LEU A 188 12.91 12.75 -14.49
CA LEU A 188 12.26 11.45 -14.61
C LEU A 188 12.71 10.48 -13.51
N GLY A 189 14.01 10.44 -13.18
CA GLY A 189 14.53 9.61 -12.09
C GLY A 189 13.93 10.00 -10.73
N VAL A 190 13.79 11.29 -10.44
CA VAL A 190 13.15 11.79 -9.22
C VAL A 190 11.68 11.39 -9.17
N LEU A 191 10.94 11.55 -10.27
CA LEU A 191 9.54 11.11 -10.37
C LEU A 191 9.40 9.60 -10.20
N GLN A 192 10.29 8.82 -10.82
CA GLN A 192 10.31 7.37 -10.70
C GLN A 192 10.61 6.93 -9.26
N GLY A 193 11.62 7.53 -8.63
CA GLY A 193 11.94 7.32 -7.22
C GLY A 193 10.76 7.66 -6.30
N ALA A 194 10.06 8.76 -6.57
CA ALA A 194 8.85 9.15 -5.83
C ALA A 194 7.73 8.11 -6.00
N GLY A 195 7.50 7.60 -7.21
CA GLY A 195 6.53 6.54 -7.48
C GLY A 195 6.86 5.23 -6.74
N LEU A 196 8.14 4.88 -6.63
CA LEU A 196 8.60 3.71 -5.88
C LEU A 196 8.47 3.92 -4.36
N LEU A 197 8.85 5.11 -3.84
CA LEU A 197 8.67 5.45 -2.42
C LEU A 197 7.20 5.56 -2.00
N PHE A 198 6.31 5.89 -2.94
CA PHE A 198 4.88 5.95 -2.69
C PHE A 198 4.31 4.61 -2.17
N PHE A 199 4.89 3.48 -2.57
CA PHE A 199 4.56 2.15 -2.05
C PHE A 199 4.55 2.13 -0.51
N ALA A 200 5.55 2.75 0.11
CA ALA A 200 5.69 2.77 1.57
C ALA A 200 4.57 3.56 2.27
N PHE A 201 4.05 4.62 1.63
CA PHE A 201 2.97 5.43 2.17
C PHE A 201 1.57 4.81 1.98
N ALA A 202 1.38 3.90 1.03
CA ALA A 202 0.07 3.42 0.58
C ALA A 202 -0.77 2.65 1.65
N GLY A 203 -0.27 2.53 2.88
CA GLY A 203 -0.95 1.86 4.00
C GLY A 203 -2.09 2.67 4.63
N TYR A 204 -2.15 4.00 4.47
CA TYR A 204 -3.20 4.83 5.08
C TYR A 204 -4.62 4.51 4.55
N ALA A 205 -4.75 3.91 3.36
CA ALA A 205 -6.02 3.39 2.87
C ALA A 205 -6.73 2.49 3.89
N ARG A 206 -5.95 1.80 4.73
CA ARG A 206 -6.52 0.93 5.77
C ARG A 206 -7.34 1.71 6.80
N ILE A 207 -6.92 2.93 7.18
CA ILE A 207 -7.68 3.79 8.10
C ILE A 207 -9.01 4.20 7.46
N ALA A 208 -9.00 4.54 6.17
CA ALA A 208 -10.21 4.94 5.45
C ALA A 208 -11.25 3.80 5.31
N THR A 209 -10.81 2.54 5.34
CA THR A 209 -11.73 1.38 5.31
C THR A 209 -12.35 1.05 6.66
N LEU A 210 -11.97 1.73 7.75
CA LEU A 210 -12.52 1.52 9.10
C LEU A 210 -13.78 2.34 9.37
N GLY A 211 -14.39 2.96 8.38
CA GLY A 211 -15.54 3.87 8.54
C GLY A 211 -16.71 3.30 9.34
N GLU A 212 -16.95 1.99 9.24
CA GLU A 212 -18.01 1.29 9.96
C GLU A 212 -17.63 0.90 11.39
N GLU A 213 -16.33 0.82 11.72
CA GLU A 213 -15.80 0.33 12.99
C GLU A 213 -15.36 1.45 13.94
N VAL A 214 -15.18 2.67 13.42
CA VAL A 214 -14.64 3.83 14.16
C VAL A 214 -15.75 4.68 14.75
N ARG A 215 -15.53 5.14 16.00
CA ARG A 215 -16.39 6.14 16.65
C ARG A 215 -16.17 7.50 16.00
N ASP A 216 -17.26 8.23 15.72
CA ASP A 216 -17.24 9.56 15.08
C ASP A 216 -16.30 9.57 13.83
N PRO A 217 -16.66 8.81 12.75
CA PRO A 217 -15.75 8.60 11.62
C PRO A 217 -15.32 9.90 10.93
N GLU A 218 -16.19 10.90 10.88
CA GLU A 218 -15.89 12.18 10.23
C GLU A 218 -14.70 12.91 10.87
N ARG A 219 -14.60 12.86 12.20
CA ARG A 219 -13.50 13.49 12.94
C ARG A 219 -12.31 12.56 13.15
N THR A 220 -12.59 11.31 13.48
CA THR A 220 -11.56 10.35 13.88
C THR A 220 -10.69 9.91 12.71
N ILE A 221 -11.29 9.62 11.53
CA ILE A 221 -10.53 9.15 10.36
C ILE A 221 -9.54 10.22 9.90
N GLY A 222 -10.00 11.47 9.73
CA GLY A 222 -9.12 12.55 9.29
C GLY A 222 -7.94 12.80 10.23
N ARG A 223 -8.18 12.78 11.55
CA ARG A 223 -7.12 12.94 12.56
C ARG A 223 -6.16 11.75 12.59
N ALA A 224 -6.69 10.53 12.54
CA ALA A 224 -5.89 9.32 12.53
C ALA A 224 -4.96 9.26 11.31
N VAL A 225 -5.47 9.59 10.13
CA VAL A 225 -4.69 9.66 8.89
C VAL A 225 -3.59 10.70 9.00
N ALA A 226 -3.89 11.92 9.50
CA ALA A 226 -2.90 12.99 9.65
C ALA A 226 -1.78 12.59 10.62
N ILE A 227 -2.12 12.07 11.81
CA ILE A 227 -1.13 11.65 12.82
C ILE A 227 -0.26 10.52 12.27
N ALA A 228 -0.87 9.48 11.68
CA ALA A 228 -0.12 8.36 11.15
C ALA A 228 0.80 8.77 10.00
N LEU A 229 0.34 9.64 9.09
CA LEU A 229 1.12 10.10 7.93
C LEU A 229 2.31 10.96 8.36
N VAL A 230 2.12 11.89 9.31
CA VAL A 230 3.21 12.73 9.84
C VAL A 230 4.25 11.86 10.54
N THR A 231 3.81 10.92 11.38
CA THR A 231 4.72 9.98 12.07
C THR A 231 5.55 9.18 11.06
N VAL A 232 4.91 8.63 10.05
CA VAL A 232 5.58 7.83 9.01
C VAL A 232 6.53 8.68 8.18
N LEU A 233 6.15 9.92 7.84
CA LEU A 233 7.02 10.85 7.09
C LEU A 233 8.30 11.17 7.87
N VAL A 234 8.19 11.43 9.18
CA VAL A 234 9.35 11.68 10.04
C VAL A 234 10.26 10.45 10.09
N VAL A 235 9.68 9.26 10.27
CA VAL A 235 10.45 8.00 10.28
C VAL A 235 11.16 7.76 8.94
N TYR A 236 10.45 7.94 7.82
CA TYR A 236 11.05 7.71 6.50
C TYR A 236 12.12 8.74 6.16
N ALA A 237 11.91 10.01 6.54
CA ALA A 237 12.93 11.04 6.38
C ALA A 237 14.19 10.70 7.19
N ALA A 238 14.03 10.27 8.44
CA ALA A 238 15.13 9.84 9.29
C ALA A 238 15.88 8.64 8.70
N VAL A 239 15.16 7.62 8.20
CA VAL A 239 15.76 6.46 7.54
C VAL A 239 16.56 6.88 6.30
N VAL A 240 15.97 7.68 5.42
CA VAL A 240 16.64 8.12 4.17
C VAL A 240 17.88 8.96 4.50
N VAL A 241 17.80 9.90 5.44
CA VAL A 241 18.93 10.75 5.84
C VAL A 241 20.06 9.92 6.44
N VAL A 242 19.75 9.02 7.40
CA VAL A 242 20.77 8.17 8.03
C VAL A 242 21.41 7.22 7.04
N VAL A 243 20.60 6.55 6.22
CA VAL A 243 21.12 5.61 5.21
C VAL A 243 22.01 6.33 4.20
N LEU A 244 21.61 7.49 3.69
CA LEU A 244 22.43 8.29 2.78
C LEU A 244 23.72 8.82 3.44
N GLY A 245 23.62 9.30 4.69
CA GLY A 245 24.76 9.84 5.43
C GLY A 245 25.80 8.79 5.82
N VAL A 246 25.42 7.50 5.87
CA VAL A 246 26.33 6.40 6.21
C VAL A 246 26.84 5.68 4.95
N LEU A 247 25.96 5.34 4.01
CA LEU A 247 26.28 4.51 2.86
C LEU A 247 26.58 5.30 1.57
N GLY A 248 26.09 6.55 1.51
CA GLY A 248 26.04 7.28 0.25
C GLY A 248 24.99 6.72 -0.71
N THR A 249 24.81 7.37 -1.86
CA THR A 249 23.74 7.03 -2.83
C THR A 249 23.99 5.71 -3.56
N THR A 250 25.23 5.44 -3.98
CA THR A 250 25.56 4.27 -4.79
C THR A 250 25.37 2.96 -4.03
N THR A 251 25.86 2.88 -2.80
CA THR A 251 25.71 1.69 -1.94
C THR A 251 24.23 1.51 -1.55
N THR A 252 23.52 2.60 -1.25
CA THR A 252 22.08 2.57 -0.97
C THR A 252 21.30 1.98 -2.15
N ALA A 253 21.63 2.38 -3.38
CA ALA A 253 20.95 1.92 -4.60
C ALA A 253 21.16 0.42 -4.87
N ALA A 254 22.28 -0.16 -4.45
CA ALA A 254 22.61 -1.57 -4.62
C ALA A 254 22.04 -2.47 -3.51
N SER A 255 21.53 -1.89 -2.42
CA SER A 255 21.08 -2.63 -1.25
C SER A 255 19.59 -2.99 -1.30
N ALA A 256 19.27 -4.23 -0.96
CA ALA A 256 17.89 -4.69 -0.75
C ALA A 256 17.35 -4.26 0.64
N LEU A 257 18.23 -4.08 1.64
CA LEU A 257 17.90 -3.67 3.00
C LEU A 257 18.86 -2.55 3.48
N PRO A 258 18.73 -1.33 2.93
CA PRO A 258 19.72 -0.25 3.14
C PRO A 258 19.94 0.10 4.61
N LEU A 259 18.91 0.07 5.46
CA LEU A 259 19.05 0.35 6.90
C LEU A 259 19.90 -0.72 7.62
N ARG A 260 19.76 -2.01 7.24
CA ARG A 260 20.60 -3.08 7.77
C ARG A 260 22.07 -2.85 7.43
N ASP A 261 22.32 -2.51 6.17
CA ASP A 261 23.69 -2.29 5.69
C ASP A 261 24.32 -1.02 6.30
N ALA A 262 23.51 0.02 6.53
CA ALA A 262 23.95 1.21 7.27
C ALA A 262 24.35 0.88 8.73
N VAL A 263 23.58 0.03 9.41
CA VAL A 263 23.94 -0.44 10.76
C VAL A 263 25.20 -1.30 10.74
N ALA A 264 25.33 -2.17 9.72
CA ALA A 264 26.51 -3.03 9.57
C ALA A 264 27.80 -2.23 9.27
N ALA A 265 27.70 -1.08 8.63
CA ALA A 265 28.80 -0.16 8.37
C ALA A 265 29.10 0.77 9.57
N GLY A 266 28.22 0.84 10.56
CA GLY A 266 28.34 1.70 11.72
C GLY A 266 29.15 1.08 12.88
N PRO A 267 29.21 1.77 14.04
CA PRO A 267 30.02 1.35 15.20
C PRO A 267 29.49 0.11 15.93
N ALA A 268 28.27 -0.35 15.63
CA ALA A 268 27.62 -1.49 16.27
C ALA A 268 27.07 -2.50 15.23
N PRO A 269 27.95 -3.12 14.38
CA PRO A 269 27.53 -3.99 13.27
C PRO A 269 26.72 -5.21 13.71
N GLN A 270 26.90 -5.70 14.95
CA GLN A 270 26.14 -6.78 15.52
C GLN A 270 24.62 -6.49 15.59
N LEU A 271 24.22 -5.20 15.64
CA LEU A 271 22.82 -4.81 15.65
C LEU A 271 22.16 -4.91 14.27
N ALA A 272 22.91 -5.18 13.19
CA ALA A 272 22.35 -5.44 11.86
C ALA A 272 21.37 -6.63 11.86
N VAL A 273 21.61 -7.63 12.72
CA VAL A 273 20.68 -8.76 12.93
C VAL A 273 19.32 -8.28 13.44
N LEU A 274 19.30 -7.28 14.34
CA LEU A 274 18.06 -6.71 14.84
C LEU A 274 17.23 -6.07 13.71
N VAL A 275 17.89 -5.36 12.78
CA VAL A 275 17.23 -4.80 11.60
C VAL A 275 16.67 -5.90 10.70
N THR A 276 17.45 -6.97 10.46
CA THR A 276 17.04 -8.10 9.64
C THR A 276 15.78 -8.77 10.19
N VAL A 277 15.81 -9.11 11.50
CA VAL A 277 14.65 -9.71 12.18
C VAL A 277 13.46 -8.75 12.21
N GLY A 278 13.70 -7.47 12.49
CA GLY A 278 12.67 -6.44 12.51
C GLY A 278 12.00 -6.25 11.14
N ALA A 279 12.79 -6.24 10.07
CA ALA A 279 12.27 -6.16 8.70
C ALA A 279 11.42 -7.37 8.34
N ALA A 280 11.89 -8.59 8.68
CA ALA A 280 11.12 -9.82 8.46
C ALA A 280 9.79 -9.81 9.22
N VAL A 281 9.81 -9.48 10.52
CA VAL A 281 8.61 -9.42 11.38
C VAL A 281 7.63 -8.36 10.87
N ALA A 282 8.12 -7.15 10.52
CA ALA A 282 7.30 -6.08 9.97
C ALA A 282 6.66 -6.48 8.64
N ALA A 283 7.45 -7.09 7.74
CA ALA A 283 6.99 -7.56 6.44
C ALA A 283 5.93 -8.66 6.58
N LEU A 284 6.21 -9.72 7.35
CA LEU A 284 5.27 -10.84 7.55
C LEU A 284 3.98 -10.38 8.22
N GLY A 285 4.07 -9.48 9.23
CA GLY A 285 2.89 -8.87 9.84
C GLY A 285 2.04 -8.08 8.84
N SER A 286 2.67 -7.31 7.95
CA SER A 286 1.99 -6.58 6.88
C SER A 286 1.38 -7.53 5.85
N LEU A 287 2.08 -8.60 5.47
CA LEU A 287 1.64 -9.57 4.48
C LEU A 287 0.29 -10.18 4.86
N LEU A 288 0.13 -10.65 6.10
CA LEU A 288 -1.15 -11.19 6.60
C LEU A 288 -2.30 -10.18 6.45
N THR A 289 -2.03 -8.93 6.84
CA THR A 289 -3.04 -7.87 6.82
C THR A 289 -3.45 -7.53 5.38
N VAL A 290 -2.48 -7.40 4.47
CA VAL A 290 -2.74 -7.02 3.08
C VAL A 290 -3.41 -8.16 2.33
N MET A 291 -2.95 -9.42 2.47
CA MET A 291 -3.59 -10.59 1.86
C MET A 291 -5.05 -10.73 2.29
N THR A 292 -5.32 -10.61 3.59
CA THR A 292 -6.70 -10.65 4.11
C THR A 292 -7.56 -9.54 3.50
N GLY A 293 -7.01 -8.33 3.35
CA GLY A 293 -7.69 -7.19 2.74
C GLY A 293 -8.03 -7.41 1.28
N VAL A 294 -7.08 -7.93 0.48
CA VAL A 294 -7.29 -8.25 -0.94
C VAL A 294 -8.38 -9.29 -1.12
N GLY A 295 -8.31 -10.40 -0.37
CA GLY A 295 -9.31 -11.46 -0.45
C GLY A 295 -10.73 -10.98 -0.09
N ARG A 296 -10.86 -10.07 0.90
CA ARG A 296 -12.15 -9.47 1.27
C ARG A 296 -12.68 -8.52 0.18
N THR A 297 -11.81 -7.74 -0.44
CA THR A 297 -12.22 -6.87 -1.54
C THR A 297 -12.64 -7.69 -2.76
N ALA A 298 -11.89 -8.73 -3.10
CA ALA A 298 -12.26 -9.65 -4.18
C ALA A 298 -13.60 -10.34 -3.90
N LEU A 299 -13.84 -10.78 -2.66
CA LEU A 299 -15.13 -11.33 -2.22
C LEU A 299 -16.27 -10.32 -2.40
N ALA A 300 -16.08 -9.06 -1.96
CA ALA A 300 -17.09 -8.02 -2.07
C ALA A 300 -17.44 -7.76 -3.55
N MET A 301 -16.44 -7.59 -4.41
CA MET A 301 -16.64 -7.41 -5.85
C MET A 301 -17.32 -8.63 -6.51
N ALA A 302 -17.01 -9.86 -6.07
CA ALA A 302 -17.65 -11.06 -6.58
C ALA A 302 -19.13 -11.16 -6.14
N ARG A 303 -19.46 -10.73 -4.93
CA ARG A 303 -20.85 -10.63 -4.46
C ARG A 303 -21.67 -9.60 -5.22
N ASP A 304 -21.02 -8.51 -5.62
CA ASP A 304 -21.60 -7.48 -6.48
C ASP A 304 -21.68 -7.91 -7.97
N HIS A 305 -21.38 -9.18 -8.28
CA HIS A 305 -21.34 -9.74 -9.63
C HIS A 305 -20.33 -9.06 -10.57
N GLU A 306 -19.30 -8.46 -10.03
CA GLU A 306 -18.23 -7.78 -10.78
C GLU A 306 -17.02 -8.68 -11.04
N LEU A 307 -16.87 -9.77 -10.27
CA LEU A 307 -15.87 -10.82 -10.44
C LEU A 307 -16.55 -12.19 -10.54
N PRO A 308 -15.82 -13.23 -11.01
CA PRO A 308 -16.36 -14.59 -11.13
C PRO A 308 -16.98 -15.11 -9.83
N ALA A 309 -18.16 -15.72 -9.94
CA ALA A 309 -18.95 -16.20 -8.80
C ALA A 309 -18.21 -17.12 -7.82
N PRO A 310 -17.25 -18.00 -8.22
CA PRO A 310 -16.50 -18.81 -7.25
C PRO A 310 -15.72 -18.00 -6.20
N LEU A 311 -15.32 -16.75 -6.53
CA LEU A 311 -14.64 -15.86 -5.58
C LEU A 311 -15.56 -15.33 -4.46
N ALA A 312 -16.88 -15.46 -4.63
CA ALA A 312 -17.89 -15.14 -3.62
C ALA A 312 -18.06 -16.24 -2.56
N ALA A 313 -17.43 -17.42 -2.76
CA ALA A 313 -17.57 -18.55 -1.86
C ALA A 313 -16.86 -18.30 -0.53
N ILE A 314 -17.58 -18.58 0.56
CA ILE A 314 -17.05 -18.56 1.93
C ILE A 314 -16.91 -20.00 2.42
N SER A 315 -15.78 -20.31 3.02
CA SER A 315 -15.55 -21.61 3.66
C SER A 315 -16.48 -21.79 4.87
N PRO A 316 -17.31 -22.86 4.93
CA PRO A 316 -18.19 -23.10 6.07
C PRO A 316 -17.44 -23.33 7.40
N ARG A 317 -16.18 -23.82 7.31
CA ARG A 317 -15.36 -24.13 8.49
C ARG A 317 -14.67 -22.91 9.08
N SER A 318 -14.13 -22.02 8.24
CA SER A 318 -13.30 -20.89 8.71
C SER A 318 -13.98 -19.52 8.58
N GLY A 319 -15.10 -19.43 7.87
CA GLY A 319 -15.73 -18.13 7.56
C GLY A 319 -14.90 -17.26 6.63
N ALA A 320 -13.81 -17.79 6.05
CA ALA A 320 -12.91 -17.05 5.19
C ALA A 320 -13.27 -17.23 3.70
N PRO A 321 -12.94 -16.24 2.84
CA PRO A 321 -13.09 -16.35 1.39
C PRO A 321 -11.95 -17.19 0.79
N ALA A 322 -11.96 -18.50 1.07
CA ALA A 322 -10.83 -19.39 0.78
C ALA A 322 -10.44 -19.41 -0.70
N VAL A 323 -11.42 -19.43 -1.62
CA VAL A 323 -11.15 -19.42 -3.07
C VAL A 323 -10.43 -18.13 -3.47
N ALA A 324 -10.92 -16.98 -3.00
CA ALA A 324 -10.26 -15.69 -3.28
C ALA A 324 -8.83 -15.64 -2.69
N GLN A 325 -8.63 -16.17 -1.49
CA GLN A 325 -7.30 -16.23 -0.84
C GLN A 325 -6.35 -17.15 -1.60
N LEU A 326 -6.80 -18.30 -2.08
CA LEU A 326 -5.99 -19.22 -2.88
C LEU A 326 -5.57 -18.61 -4.21
N VAL A 327 -6.50 -17.93 -4.91
CA VAL A 327 -6.20 -17.26 -6.18
C VAL A 327 -5.17 -16.14 -5.95
N VAL A 328 -5.39 -15.28 -4.94
CA VAL A 328 -4.44 -14.22 -4.59
C VAL A 328 -3.08 -14.82 -4.22
N GLY A 329 -3.05 -15.83 -3.37
CA GLY A 329 -1.82 -16.50 -2.98
C GLY A 329 -1.05 -17.09 -4.16
N ALA A 330 -1.73 -17.77 -5.08
CA ALA A 330 -1.12 -18.31 -6.29
C ALA A 330 -0.50 -17.23 -7.18
N VAL A 331 -1.21 -16.12 -7.39
CA VAL A 331 -0.70 -14.97 -8.16
C VAL A 331 0.51 -14.34 -7.48
N VAL A 332 0.48 -14.21 -6.14
CA VAL A 332 1.62 -13.66 -5.38
C VAL A 332 2.83 -14.59 -5.45
N VAL A 333 2.64 -15.94 -5.33
CA VAL A 333 3.73 -16.92 -5.50
C VAL A 333 4.35 -16.81 -6.90
N ALA A 334 3.54 -16.74 -7.95
CA ALA A 334 4.04 -16.54 -9.29
C ALA A 334 4.82 -15.21 -9.40
N GLY A 335 4.31 -14.14 -8.81
CA GLY A 335 4.97 -12.84 -8.79
C GLY A 335 6.35 -12.87 -8.12
N VAL A 336 6.48 -13.45 -6.92
CA VAL A 336 7.77 -13.48 -6.19
C VAL A 336 8.82 -14.36 -6.86
N LEU A 337 8.41 -15.32 -7.70
CA LEU A 337 9.32 -16.20 -8.46
C LEU A 337 9.73 -15.61 -9.81
N THR A 338 9.00 -14.63 -10.34
CA THR A 338 9.20 -14.10 -11.69
C THR A 338 9.63 -12.63 -11.74
N THR A 339 9.57 -11.91 -10.62
CA THR A 339 9.95 -10.49 -10.56
C THR A 339 10.88 -10.22 -9.38
N ASP A 340 11.63 -9.12 -9.47
CA ASP A 340 12.44 -8.61 -8.37
C ASP A 340 11.67 -7.64 -7.47
N LEU A 341 12.29 -7.19 -6.38
CA LEU A 341 11.70 -6.26 -5.43
C LEU A 341 11.29 -4.94 -6.10
N ARG A 342 12.11 -4.40 -7.01
CA ARG A 342 11.84 -3.15 -7.72
C ARG A 342 10.61 -3.28 -8.62
N GLY A 343 10.53 -4.36 -9.38
CA GLY A 343 9.38 -4.65 -10.25
C GLY A 343 8.10 -4.86 -9.48
N ALA A 344 8.14 -5.60 -8.36
CA ALA A 344 6.99 -5.81 -7.50
C ALA A 344 6.49 -4.50 -6.86
N ILE A 345 7.39 -3.63 -6.39
CA ILE A 345 7.04 -2.29 -5.87
C ILE A 345 6.44 -1.43 -6.97
N ALA A 346 7.02 -1.42 -8.18
CA ALA A 346 6.52 -0.63 -9.30
C ALA A 346 5.12 -1.09 -9.75
N ALA A 347 4.90 -2.39 -9.87
CA ALA A 347 3.58 -2.95 -10.19
C ALA A 347 2.54 -2.62 -9.11
N SER A 348 2.92 -2.71 -7.83
CA SER A 348 2.08 -2.29 -6.71
C SER A 348 1.72 -0.81 -6.79
N SER A 349 2.72 0.06 -6.97
CA SER A 349 2.52 1.50 -7.07
C SER A 349 1.63 1.87 -8.25
N THR A 350 1.78 1.21 -9.41
CA THR A 350 0.91 1.43 -10.57
C THR A 350 -0.56 1.19 -10.20
N GLY A 351 -0.91 0.04 -9.65
CA GLY A 351 -2.30 -0.26 -9.28
C GLY A 351 -2.84 0.65 -8.19
N VAL A 352 -2.04 0.91 -7.15
CA VAL A 352 -2.47 1.72 -6.00
C VAL A 352 -2.60 3.21 -6.36
N LEU A 353 -1.74 3.75 -7.23
CA LEU A 353 -1.87 5.13 -7.72
C LEU A 353 -3.12 5.29 -8.59
N VAL A 354 -3.47 4.30 -9.43
CA VAL A 354 -4.73 4.32 -10.18
C VAL A 354 -5.94 4.28 -9.23
N TYR A 355 -5.90 3.45 -8.19
CA TYR A 355 -6.92 3.43 -7.14
C TYR A 355 -7.11 4.82 -6.50
N TYR A 356 -6.01 5.50 -6.14
CA TYR A 356 -6.09 6.85 -5.56
C TYR A 356 -6.43 7.93 -6.57
N ALA A 357 -6.10 7.75 -7.85
CA ALA A 357 -6.57 8.67 -8.90
C ALA A 357 -8.09 8.71 -8.94
N VAL A 358 -8.75 7.54 -8.88
CA VAL A 358 -10.22 7.46 -8.80
C VAL A 358 -10.75 8.09 -7.50
N ALA A 359 -10.08 7.86 -6.35
CA ALA A 359 -10.47 8.49 -5.09
C ALA A 359 -10.39 10.02 -5.15
N ASN A 360 -9.31 10.58 -5.72
CA ASN A 360 -9.17 12.02 -5.90
C ASN A 360 -10.20 12.58 -6.88
N LEU A 361 -10.47 11.88 -7.98
CA LEU A 361 -11.50 12.27 -8.94
C LEU A 361 -12.89 12.32 -8.28
N ALA A 362 -13.20 11.32 -7.44
CA ALA A 362 -14.43 11.29 -6.65
C ALA A 362 -14.50 12.46 -5.66
N ALA A 363 -13.40 12.73 -4.95
CA ALA A 363 -13.31 13.87 -4.02
C ALA A 363 -13.45 15.21 -4.75
N TRP A 364 -12.82 15.38 -5.91
CA TRP A 364 -12.91 16.58 -6.74
C TRP A 364 -14.34 16.81 -7.26
N ALA A 365 -14.99 15.76 -7.77
CA ALA A 365 -16.38 15.81 -8.24
C ALA A 365 -17.35 16.15 -7.09
N ARG A 366 -17.17 15.50 -5.94
CA ARG A 366 -17.96 15.77 -4.73
C ARG A 366 -17.81 17.22 -4.25
N ALA A 367 -16.56 17.70 -4.15
CA ALA A 367 -16.29 19.09 -3.74
C ALA A 367 -16.90 20.12 -4.70
N GLY A 368 -17.10 19.78 -5.97
CA GLY A 368 -17.78 20.65 -6.94
C GLY A 368 -19.29 20.81 -6.69
N ARG A 369 -19.91 19.83 -6.01
CA ARG A 369 -21.36 19.77 -5.72
C ARG A 369 -21.72 20.20 -4.31
N ASP A 370 -20.75 20.31 -3.39
CA ASP A 370 -21.00 20.63 -1.98
C ASP A 370 -20.84 22.13 -1.73
N PRO A 371 -21.91 22.86 -1.42
CA PRO A 371 -21.85 24.28 -1.10
C PRO A 371 -21.11 24.58 0.21
N ARG A 372 -21.00 23.60 1.12
CA ARG A 372 -20.28 23.73 2.40
C ARG A 372 -18.82 23.30 2.33
N ARG A 373 -18.30 23.01 1.12
CA ARG A 373 -16.90 22.62 0.93
C ARG A 373 -15.93 23.70 1.42
N ARG A 374 -14.78 23.25 1.94
CA ARG A 374 -13.65 24.14 2.20
C ARG A 374 -12.93 24.48 0.88
N ALA A 375 -12.48 25.71 0.73
CA ALA A 375 -11.84 26.19 -0.53
C ALA A 375 -10.64 25.31 -0.97
N TRP A 376 -9.91 24.73 -0.02
CA TRP A 376 -8.74 23.89 -0.28
C TRP A 376 -9.04 22.44 -0.75
N GLU A 377 -10.26 21.93 -0.55
CA GLU A 377 -10.60 20.51 -0.84
C GLU A 377 -10.45 20.17 -2.32
N ARG A 378 -10.92 21.08 -3.19
CA ARG A 378 -10.86 20.89 -4.63
C ARG A 378 -9.43 20.95 -5.20
N PRO A 379 -8.61 21.97 -4.87
CA PRO A 379 -7.20 22.00 -5.28
C PRO A 379 -6.40 20.80 -4.77
N VAL A 380 -6.58 20.37 -3.53
CA VAL A 380 -5.89 19.20 -2.99
C VAL A 380 -6.23 17.91 -3.77
N ALA A 381 -7.51 17.71 -4.08
CA ALA A 381 -7.94 16.58 -4.88
C ALA A 381 -7.37 16.64 -6.32
N ALA A 382 -7.31 17.84 -6.93
CA ALA A 382 -6.72 18.02 -8.25
C ALA A 382 -5.21 17.73 -8.25
N VAL A 383 -4.46 18.24 -7.26
CA VAL A 383 -3.02 17.97 -7.09
C VAL A 383 -2.78 16.48 -6.83
N GLY A 384 -3.61 15.84 -6.00
CA GLY A 384 -3.54 14.40 -5.76
C GLY A 384 -3.79 13.57 -7.03
N LEU A 385 -4.81 13.92 -7.80
CA LEU A 385 -5.10 13.28 -9.09
C LEU A 385 -3.95 13.43 -10.07
N LEU A 386 -3.47 14.66 -10.29
CA LEU A 386 -2.35 14.93 -11.18
C LEU A 386 -1.08 14.21 -10.73
N GLY A 387 -0.78 14.27 -9.42
CA GLY A 387 0.35 13.55 -8.83
C GLY A 387 0.28 12.04 -9.06
N CYS A 388 -0.88 11.42 -8.87
CA CYS A 388 -1.07 10.00 -9.18
C CYS A 388 -0.79 9.67 -10.65
N LEU A 389 -1.32 10.46 -11.58
CA LEU A 389 -1.13 10.24 -13.02
C LEU A 389 0.33 10.42 -13.43
N VAL A 390 0.98 11.48 -12.95
CA VAL A 390 2.40 11.76 -13.24
C VAL A 390 3.29 10.65 -12.69
N LEU A 391 3.06 10.22 -11.45
CA LEU A 391 3.87 9.15 -10.85
C LEU A 391 3.65 7.80 -11.55
N VAL A 392 2.42 7.46 -11.97
CA VAL A 392 2.18 6.23 -12.75
C VAL A 392 2.99 6.24 -14.04
N VAL A 393 2.92 7.32 -14.81
CA VAL A 393 3.63 7.42 -16.11
C VAL A 393 5.15 7.39 -15.92
N ALA A 394 5.64 7.89 -14.80
CA ALA A 394 7.08 7.91 -14.50
C ALA A 394 7.63 6.56 -14.03
N LEU A 395 6.81 5.62 -13.55
CA LEU A 395 7.27 4.29 -13.13
C LEU A 395 7.92 3.50 -14.28
N PRO A 396 8.70 2.43 -13.99
CA PRO A 396 9.32 1.61 -15.03
C PRO A 396 8.31 1.17 -16.09
N PRO A 397 8.56 1.42 -17.39
CA PRO A 397 7.56 1.23 -18.45
C PRO A 397 7.00 -0.20 -18.51
N ALA A 398 7.82 -1.20 -18.26
CA ALA A 398 7.39 -2.60 -18.24
C ALA A 398 6.36 -2.87 -17.13
N ALA A 399 6.56 -2.32 -15.92
CA ALA A 399 5.63 -2.48 -14.82
C ALA A 399 4.31 -1.72 -15.08
N VAL A 400 4.41 -0.51 -15.67
CA VAL A 400 3.24 0.28 -16.07
C VAL A 400 2.44 -0.46 -17.14
N ALA A 401 3.10 -0.93 -18.19
CA ALA A 401 2.44 -1.67 -19.28
C ALA A 401 1.75 -2.94 -18.77
N ALA A 402 2.44 -3.74 -17.94
CA ALA A 402 1.85 -4.94 -17.33
C ALA A 402 0.67 -4.58 -16.42
N GLY A 403 0.81 -3.57 -15.56
CA GLY A 403 -0.26 -3.12 -14.66
C GLY A 403 -1.48 -2.62 -15.42
N LEU A 404 -1.28 -1.77 -16.44
CA LEU A 404 -2.38 -1.26 -17.28
C LEU A 404 -3.03 -2.35 -18.11
N ALA A 405 -2.25 -3.32 -18.62
CA ALA A 405 -2.80 -4.47 -19.35
C ALA A 405 -3.73 -5.31 -18.45
N VAL A 406 -3.32 -5.58 -17.21
CA VAL A 406 -4.16 -6.30 -16.23
C VAL A 406 -5.40 -5.49 -15.86
N LEU A 407 -5.27 -4.18 -15.70
CA LEU A 407 -6.42 -3.30 -15.45
C LEU A 407 -7.40 -3.28 -16.62
N ALA A 408 -6.89 -3.16 -17.84
CA ALA A 408 -7.71 -3.20 -19.06
C ALA A 408 -8.40 -4.57 -19.25
N ALA A 409 -7.70 -5.67 -18.97
CA ALA A 409 -8.28 -7.01 -19.01
C ALA A 409 -9.46 -7.16 -18.03
N GLY A 410 -9.36 -6.60 -16.83
CA GLY A 410 -10.47 -6.59 -15.85
C GLY A 410 -11.67 -5.79 -16.34
N LEU A 411 -11.42 -4.59 -16.89
CA LEU A 411 -12.49 -3.75 -17.46
C LEU A 411 -13.19 -4.44 -18.65
N ALA A 412 -12.43 -5.07 -19.56
CA ALA A 412 -12.97 -5.86 -20.66
C ALA A 412 -13.77 -7.07 -20.17
N GLY A 413 -13.24 -7.80 -19.17
CA GLY A 413 -13.94 -8.93 -18.55
C GLY A 413 -15.29 -8.52 -17.95
N ARG A 414 -15.34 -7.38 -17.25
CA ARG A 414 -16.61 -6.83 -16.75
C ARG A 414 -17.59 -6.52 -17.86
N ALA A 415 -17.14 -5.88 -18.94
CA ALA A 415 -18.00 -5.56 -20.09
C ALA A 415 -18.61 -6.82 -20.70
N VAL A 416 -17.81 -7.89 -20.84
CA VAL A 416 -18.28 -9.19 -21.36
C VAL A 416 -19.31 -9.81 -20.40
N LEU A 417 -19.05 -9.85 -19.10
CA LEU A 417 -19.97 -10.41 -18.10
C LEU A 417 -21.32 -9.66 -18.10
N GLN A 418 -21.30 -8.34 -18.19
CA GLN A 418 -22.51 -7.53 -18.26
C GLN A 418 -23.27 -7.75 -19.56
N GLY A 419 -22.58 -7.87 -20.70
CA GLY A 419 -23.18 -8.18 -21.99
C GLY A 419 -23.88 -9.56 -22.02
N LEU A 420 -23.26 -10.57 -21.41
CA LEU A 420 -23.84 -11.92 -21.30
C LEU A 420 -25.07 -11.94 -20.38
N SER A 421 -25.04 -11.22 -19.27
CA SER A 421 -26.17 -11.12 -18.34
C SER A 421 -27.35 -10.36 -18.95
N ALA A 422 -27.12 -9.32 -19.73
CA ALA A 422 -28.13 -8.57 -20.44
C ALA A 422 -28.83 -9.45 -21.50
N ARG A 423 -28.07 -10.26 -22.25
CA ARG A 423 -28.62 -11.21 -23.23
C ARG A 423 -29.51 -12.30 -22.62
N ARG A 424 -29.16 -12.78 -21.41
CA ARG A 424 -29.95 -13.77 -20.65
C ARG A 424 -31.25 -13.19 -20.09
N ARG A 425 -31.33 -11.86 -19.89
CA ARG A 425 -32.53 -11.16 -19.39
C ARG A 425 -33.45 -10.64 -20.52
N ALA A 426 -33.00 -10.62 -21.77
CA ALA A 426 -33.85 -10.26 -22.89
C ALA A 426 -34.89 -11.39 -23.08
N PRO A 427 -36.21 -11.11 -22.88
CA PRO A 427 -37.25 -12.11 -23.15
C PRO A 427 -37.15 -12.50 -24.60
N GLY A 428 -37.12 -13.81 -24.89
CA GLY A 428 -37.13 -14.32 -26.23
C GLY A 428 -38.30 -13.73 -26.98
N ARG A 429 -38.01 -12.91 -27.97
CA ARG A 429 -39.01 -12.54 -29.01
C ARG A 429 -39.17 -13.78 -29.86
N GLY A 430 -40.08 -14.63 -29.48
CA GLY A 430 -40.67 -15.68 -30.29
C GLY A 430 -42.13 -15.36 -30.55
#